data_b96803310698e73add872db2411e684d
#
_entry.id   b96803310698e73add872db2411e684d
#
_cell.length_a   1.000
_cell.length_b   1.000
_cell.length_c   1.000
_cell.angle_alpha   90.00
_cell.angle_beta   90.00
_cell.angle_gamma   90.00
#
_symmetry.space_group_name_H-M   'P 1'
#
loop_
_entity.id
_entity.type
_entity.pdbx_description
1 polymer ?
#
loop_
_entity_poly.entity_id
_entity_poly.type
_entity_poly.pdbx_seq_one_letter_code
_entity_poly.pdbx_strand_id
1 'polypeptide(L)'
;MARKVKIPNHIQKRLARDAHKRKRNTKSKRKYFLIVCEGEKTEPNYFESLKNDLPKGVLTSCRIDVEGTGRNTLSLVEESIKMKERLENETSLSIDKIWVVFDRDSFEPDNFNEAINLCKNSLPEIGCAWTNEAFELWYLLHFHFYNTAINREMYQKLIEGNLKPKVGEDYEYQKNSKEMYDLLKENGSLELAIRFATKLEAEFEGRFDFANHNPSTKVHHLVAELFGLEELLKKEDEDKASG
;
A
#
# COMPACT_ATOMS: atom_id res chain seq x y z
N MET A 1 -48.79 6.16 41.87
CA MET A 1 -47.33 6.18 41.99
C MET A 1 -46.77 4.78 41.73
N ALA A 2 -46.01 4.58 40.65
CA ALA A 2 -45.47 3.26 40.34
C ALA A 2 -44.27 2.96 41.27
N ARG A 3 -44.31 1.82 41.97
CA ARG A 3 -43.20 1.35 42.83
C ARG A 3 -41.98 1.02 41.98
N LYS A 4 -40.85 1.73 42.19
CA LYS A 4 -39.54 1.35 41.61
C LYS A 4 -39.14 -0.02 42.16
N VAL A 5 -39.12 -1.02 41.31
CA VAL A 5 -38.61 -2.36 41.63
C VAL A 5 -37.10 -2.26 41.81
N LYS A 6 -36.58 -2.55 43.01
CA LYS A 6 -35.11 -2.63 43.26
C LYS A 6 -34.54 -3.90 42.61
N ILE A 7 -33.66 -3.74 41.64
CA ILE A 7 -32.97 -4.85 41.01
C ILE A 7 -31.92 -5.42 42.02
N PRO A 8 -31.92 -6.73 42.32
CA PRO A 8 -30.97 -7.34 43.25
C PRO A 8 -29.52 -7.14 42.83
N ASN A 9 -28.62 -6.92 43.79
CA ASN A 9 -27.20 -6.62 43.55
C ASN A 9 -26.47 -7.66 42.68
N HIS A 10 -26.83 -8.94 42.75
CA HIS A 10 -26.22 -9.98 41.92
C HIS A 10 -26.62 -9.83 40.44
N ILE A 11 -27.84 -9.40 40.14
CA ILE A 11 -28.31 -9.10 38.79
C ILE A 11 -27.65 -7.83 38.24
N GLN A 12 -27.48 -6.78 39.07
CA GLN A 12 -26.74 -5.58 38.67
C GLN A 12 -25.26 -5.90 38.32
N LYS A 13 -24.61 -6.73 39.15
CA LYS A 13 -23.21 -7.19 38.86
C LYS A 13 -23.13 -8.03 37.61
N ARG A 14 -24.16 -8.86 37.31
CA ARG A 14 -24.21 -9.63 36.06
C ARG A 14 -24.40 -8.74 34.84
N LEU A 15 -25.32 -7.79 34.88
CA LEU A 15 -25.55 -6.80 33.82
C LEU A 15 -24.33 -5.93 33.58
N ALA A 16 -23.61 -5.51 34.64
CA ALA A 16 -22.35 -4.77 34.50
C ALA A 16 -21.24 -5.62 33.85
N ARG A 17 -21.14 -6.90 34.21
CA ARG A 17 -20.20 -7.84 33.55
C ARG A 17 -20.56 -8.06 32.09
N ASP A 18 -21.83 -8.19 31.75
CA ASP A 18 -22.28 -8.38 30.38
C ASP A 18 -22.11 -7.10 29.57
N ALA A 19 -22.28 -5.92 30.14
CA ALA A 19 -21.96 -4.64 29.52
C ALA A 19 -20.45 -4.48 29.29
N HIS A 20 -19.61 -4.88 30.26
CA HIS A 20 -18.15 -4.91 30.07
C HIS A 20 -17.72 -5.93 29.01
N LYS A 21 -18.38 -7.09 28.94
CA LYS A 21 -18.12 -8.10 27.91
C LYS A 21 -18.55 -7.61 26.53
N ARG A 22 -19.68 -6.91 26.41
CA ARG A 22 -20.13 -6.25 25.17
C ARG A 22 -19.18 -5.15 24.74
N LYS A 23 -18.69 -4.27 25.63
CA LYS A 23 -17.65 -3.28 25.32
C LYS A 23 -16.32 -3.90 24.89
N ARG A 24 -15.97 -5.08 25.39
CA ARG A 24 -14.76 -5.82 24.97
C ARG A 24 -14.91 -6.46 23.58
N ASN A 25 -16.13 -6.81 23.18
CA ASN A 25 -16.39 -7.43 21.87
C ASN A 25 -16.68 -6.39 20.76
N THR A 26 -16.69 -5.10 21.05
CA THR A 26 -16.71 -4.01 20.06
C THR A 26 -15.32 -3.51 19.70
N LYS A 27 -14.28 -4.36 19.71
CA LYS A 27 -13.07 -4.05 18.98
C LYS A 27 -13.47 -3.89 17.52
N SER A 28 -13.21 -2.73 16.95
CA SER A 28 -13.39 -2.48 15.53
C SER A 28 -12.79 -3.65 14.75
N LYS A 29 -13.53 -4.15 13.75
CA LYS A 29 -13.06 -5.24 12.91
C LYS A 29 -11.71 -4.79 12.33
N ARG A 30 -10.66 -5.56 12.57
CA ARG A 30 -9.33 -5.26 12.07
C ARG A 30 -9.37 -5.25 10.55
N LYS A 31 -8.95 -4.17 9.92
CA LYS A 31 -8.84 -4.09 8.45
C LYS A 31 -7.69 -4.96 7.95
N TYR A 32 -7.89 -5.61 6.83
CA TYR A 32 -6.90 -6.48 6.24
C TYR A 32 -6.57 -6.03 4.82
N PHE A 33 -5.32 -5.61 4.62
CA PHE A 33 -4.75 -5.21 3.34
C PHE A 33 -3.81 -6.29 2.83
N LEU A 34 -3.91 -6.60 1.54
CA LEU A 34 -3.01 -7.50 0.83
C LEU A 34 -2.32 -6.72 -0.29
N ILE A 35 -1.00 -6.65 -0.26
CA ILE A 35 -0.18 -6.03 -1.30
C ILE A 35 0.55 -7.17 -2.02
N VAL A 36 0.29 -7.32 -3.31
CA VAL A 36 0.89 -8.38 -4.14
C VAL A 36 1.80 -7.74 -5.17
N CYS A 37 3.09 -8.03 -5.10
CA CYS A 37 4.11 -7.47 -5.95
C CYS A 37 4.50 -8.45 -7.05
N GLU A 38 4.83 -7.91 -8.23
CA GLU A 38 5.39 -8.68 -9.34
C GLU A 38 6.76 -9.23 -8.99
N GLY A 39 7.66 -8.36 -8.53
CA GLY A 39 8.98 -8.74 -8.08
C GLY A 39 8.97 -9.54 -6.78
N GLU A 40 9.98 -10.37 -6.61
CA GLU A 40 10.14 -11.17 -5.39
C GLU A 40 10.81 -10.40 -4.25
N LYS A 41 11.50 -9.29 -4.55
CA LYS A 41 12.37 -8.61 -3.58
C LYS A 41 12.28 -7.09 -3.57
N THR A 42 12.43 -6.41 -4.70
CA THR A 42 12.56 -4.94 -4.76
C THR A 42 11.36 -4.25 -4.12
N GLU A 43 10.18 -4.47 -4.69
CA GLU A 43 8.93 -3.90 -4.22
C GLU A 43 8.51 -4.46 -2.84
N PRO A 44 8.57 -5.80 -2.61
CA PRO A 44 8.25 -6.34 -1.29
C PRO A 44 9.13 -5.79 -0.17
N ASN A 45 10.45 -5.68 -0.37
CA ASN A 45 11.37 -5.12 0.61
C ASN A 45 11.00 -3.67 0.96
N TYR A 46 10.67 -2.87 -0.05
CA TYR A 46 10.24 -1.48 0.14
C TYR A 46 8.95 -1.40 0.99
N PHE A 47 7.91 -2.16 0.61
CA PHE A 47 6.62 -2.10 1.31
C PHE A 47 6.65 -2.76 2.69
N GLU A 48 7.47 -3.79 2.91
CA GLU A 48 7.69 -4.36 4.24
C GLU A 48 8.37 -3.34 5.18
N SER A 49 9.38 -2.61 4.70
CA SER A 49 10.03 -1.55 5.48
C SER A 49 9.08 -0.39 5.75
N LEU A 50 8.33 0.06 4.73
CA LEU A 50 7.30 1.09 4.89
C LEU A 50 6.23 0.66 5.90
N LYS A 51 5.75 -0.58 5.83
CA LYS A 51 4.78 -1.13 6.79
C LYS A 51 5.29 -1.04 8.22
N ASN A 52 6.55 -1.38 8.45
CA ASN A 52 7.15 -1.32 9.79
C ASN A 52 7.26 0.11 10.33
N ASP A 53 7.25 1.12 9.46
CA ASP A 53 7.29 2.53 9.80
C ASP A 53 5.91 3.16 10.05
N LEU A 54 4.83 2.44 9.75
CA LEU A 54 3.48 2.93 10.00
C LEU A 54 3.22 3.11 11.52
N PRO A 55 2.36 4.08 11.90
CA PRO A 55 2.01 4.29 13.29
C PRO A 55 1.52 3.02 13.99
N LYS A 56 1.95 2.80 15.24
CA LYS A 56 1.58 1.61 16.03
C LYS A 56 0.07 1.39 16.13
N GLY A 57 -0.72 2.47 16.14
CA GLY A 57 -2.19 2.41 16.12
C GLY A 57 -2.72 1.76 14.85
N VAL A 58 -2.13 2.06 13.70
CA VAL A 58 -2.46 1.44 12.40
C VAL A 58 -2.14 -0.05 12.45
N LEU A 59 -0.92 -0.43 12.84
CA LEU A 59 -0.51 -1.84 12.91
C LEU A 59 -1.32 -2.68 13.90
N THR A 60 -1.92 -2.05 14.91
CA THR A 60 -2.82 -2.72 15.85
C THR A 60 -4.22 -2.94 15.25
N SER A 61 -4.69 -2.02 14.42
CA SER A 61 -6.04 -2.00 13.84
C SER A 61 -6.11 -2.55 12.41
N CYS A 62 -4.95 -2.64 11.74
CA CYS A 62 -4.84 -3.18 10.39
C CYS A 62 -3.89 -4.38 10.34
N ARG A 63 -4.18 -5.32 9.45
CA ARG A 63 -3.22 -6.34 9.00
C ARG A 63 -2.80 -5.97 7.59
N ILE A 64 -1.51 -5.97 7.32
CA ILE A 64 -0.94 -5.68 6.01
C ILE A 64 0.03 -6.81 5.69
N ASP A 65 -0.30 -7.59 4.67
CA ASP A 65 0.56 -8.65 4.15
C ASP A 65 1.14 -8.21 2.81
N VAL A 66 2.41 -8.47 2.60
CA VAL A 66 3.15 -8.13 1.38
C VAL A 66 3.72 -9.42 0.80
N GLU A 67 3.39 -9.70 -0.45
CA GLU A 67 3.78 -10.94 -1.14
C GLU A 67 4.48 -10.61 -2.46
N GLY A 68 5.66 -11.20 -2.68
CA GLY A 68 6.35 -11.16 -3.96
C GLY A 68 6.12 -12.46 -4.73
N THR A 69 5.75 -12.38 -6.01
CA THR A 69 5.29 -13.56 -6.76
C THR A 69 6.24 -14.03 -7.84
N GLY A 70 7.09 -13.14 -8.38
CA GLY A 70 7.89 -13.41 -9.58
C GLY A 70 7.06 -13.68 -10.84
N ARG A 71 5.78 -13.25 -10.86
CA ARG A 71 4.84 -13.49 -11.95
C ARG A 71 4.71 -12.29 -12.86
N ASN A 72 4.35 -12.53 -14.12
CA ASN A 72 4.09 -11.46 -15.06
C ASN A 72 2.76 -10.74 -14.77
N THR A 73 2.62 -9.55 -15.34
CA THR A 73 1.60 -8.55 -15.02
C THR A 73 0.15 -9.07 -15.04
N LEU A 74 -0.26 -9.79 -16.09
CA LEU A 74 -1.64 -10.27 -16.20
C LEU A 74 -1.92 -11.41 -15.22
N SER A 75 -1.01 -12.38 -15.14
CA SER A 75 -1.12 -13.50 -14.20
C SER A 75 -0.98 -13.05 -12.75
N LEU A 76 -0.35 -11.91 -12.48
CA LEU A 76 -0.26 -11.32 -11.14
C LEU A 76 -1.64 -10.95 -10.59
N VAL A 77 -2.49 -10.31 -11.41
CA VAL A 77 -3.85 -9.91 -10.98
C VAL A 77 -4.69 -11.13 -10.67
N GLU A 78 -4.65 -12.15 -11.54
CA GLU A 78 -5.36 -13.41 -11.28
C GLU A 78 -4.83 -14.13 -10.03
N GLU A 79 -3.52 -14.14 -9.83
CA GLU A 79 -2.90 -14.76 -8.66
C GLU A 79 -3.26 -14.00 -7.37
N SER A 80 -3.36 -12.68 -7.43
CA SER A 80 -3.77 -11.88 -6.27
C SER A 80 -5.18 -12.25 -5.77
N ILE A 81 -6.10 -12.57 -6.70
CA ILE A 81 -7.45 -13.03 -6.37
C ILE A 81 -7.40 -14.42 -5.73
N LYS A 82 -6.63 -15.36 -6.29
CA LYS A 82 -6.45 -16.70 -5.71
C LYS A 82 -5.77 -16.63 -4.34
N MET A 83 -4.80 -15.76 -4.19
CA MET A 83 -4.10 -15.53 -2.91
C MET A 83 -5.05 -14.98 -1.85
N LYS A 84 -5.93 -14.02 -2.23
CA LYS A 84 -7.00 -13.56 -1.35
C LYS A 84 -7.84 -14.71 -0.82
N GLU A 85 -8.38 -15.56 -1.72
CA GLU A 85 -9.23 -16.69 -1.34
C GLU A 85 -8.47 -17.66 -0.41
N ARG A 86 -7.21 -17.97 -0.71
CA ARG A 86 -6.36 -18.82 0.13
C ARG A 86 -6.19 -18.24 1.53
N LEU A 87 -5.77 -16.97 1.64
CA LEU A 87 -5.52 -16.31 2.92
C LEU A 87 -6.80 -16.14 3.74
N GLU A 88 -7.92 -15.86 3.12
CA GLU A 88 -9.22 -15.78 3.82
C GLU A 88 -9.63 -17.15 4.39
N ASN A 89 -9.39 -18.25 3.64
CA ASN A 89 -9.65 -19.60 4.12
C ASN A 89 -8.72 -20.02 5.27
N GLU A 90 -7.43 -19.69 5.17
CA GLU A 90 -6.44 -20.04 6.20
C GLU A 90 -6.60 -19.23 7.49
N THR A 91 -6.96 -17.96 7.37
CA THR A 91 -7.01 -17.04 8.52
C THR A 91 -8.42 -16.83 9.08
N SER A 92 -9.45 -17.23 8.35
CA SER A 92 -10.86 -16.90 8.63
C SER A 92 -11.12 -15.39 8.76
N LEU A 93 -10.27 -14.56 8.13
CA LEU A 93 -10.37 -13.09 8.10
C LEU A 93 -10.67 -12.68 6.65
N SER A 94 -11.63 -11.77 6.47
CA SER A 94 -11.91 -11.17 5.16
C SER A 94 -10.85 -10.13 4.82
N ILE A 95 -10.33 -10.16 3.60
CA ILE A 95 -9.42 -9.13 3.06
C ILE A 95 -10.26 -7.98 2.53
N ASP A 96 -10.07 -6.79 3.09
CA ASP A 96 -10.87 -5.60 2.78
C ASP A 96 -10.34 -4.87 1.53
N LYS A 97 -9.03 -4.93 1.27
CA LYS A 97 -8.39 -4.27 0.12
C LYS A 97 -7.21 -5.08 -0.41
N ILE A 98 -7.15 -5.20 -1.73
CA ILE A 98 -6.00 -5.74 -2.46
C ILE A 98 -5.35 -4.60 -3.23
N TRP A 99 -4.03 -4.58 -3.24
CA TRP A 99 -3.20 -3.80 -4.14
C TRP A 99 -2.28 -4.72 -4.92
N VAL A 100 -2.15 -4.48 -6.22
CA VAL A 100 -1.11 -5.10 -7.05
C VAL A 100 -0.08 -4.05 -7.43
N VAL A 101 1.20 -4.46 -7.41
CA VAL A 101 2.35 -3.60 -7.71
C VAL A 101 3.16 -4.25 -8.82
N PHE A 102 3.35 -3.54 -9.94
CA PHE A 102 4.08 -4.05 -11.09
C PHE A 102 4.67 -2.94 -11.96
N ASP A 103 5.64 -3.30 -12.77
CA ASP A 103 6.34 -2.43 -13.68
C ASP A 103 5.92 -2.67 -15.13
N ARG A 104 6.07 -1.65 -15.98
CA ARG A 104 5.90 -1.81 -17.43
C ARG A 104 7.05 -2.63 -18.03
N ASP A 105 8.28 -2.34 -17.64
CA ASP A 105 9.53 -2.99 -18.06
C ASP A 105 9.50 -3.52 -19.51
N SER A 106 9.73 -4.80 -19.70
CA SER A 106 9.75 -5.48 -21.00
C SER A 106 8.41 -6.10 -21.44
N PHE A 107 7.31 -5.81 -20.72
CA PHE A 107 6.00 -6.37 -21.08
C PHE A 107 5.43 -5.75 -22.35
N GLU A 108 4.66 -6.57 -23.09
CA GLU A 108 3.89 -6.09 -24.21
C GLU A 108 2.88 -5.04 -23.75
N PRO A 109 2.74 -3.90 -24.50
CA PRO A 109 1.86 -2.80 -24.13
C PRO A 109 0.42 -3.23 -23.85
N ASP A 110 -0.12 -4.14 -24.64
CA ASP A 110 -1.50 -4.62 -24.52
C ASP A 110 -1.72 -5.36 -23.19
N ASN A 111 -0.79 -6.22 -22.80
CA ASN A 111 -0.86 -6.96 -21.53
C ASN A 111 -0.83 -6.05 -20.32
N PHE A 112 -0.02 -4.97 -20.39
CA PHE A 112 0.04 -3.97 -19.33
C PHE A 112 -1.27 -3.18 -19.18
N ASN A 113 -1.83 -2.71 -20.31
CA ASN A 113 -3.11 -2.01 -20.33
C ASN A 113 -4.26 -2.93 -19.86
N GLU A 114 -4.26 -4.19 -20.29
CA GLU A 114 -5.27 -5.18 -19.89
C GLU A 114 -5.24 -5.46 -18.40
N ALA A 115 -4.05 -5.62 -17.79
CA ALA A 115 -3.91 -5.83 -16.34
C ALA A 115 -4.47 -4.64 -15.54
N ILE A 116 -4.20 -3.40 -15.96
CA ILE A 116 -4.74 -2.21 -15.31
C ILE A 116 -6.28 -2.18 -15.43
N ASN A 117 -6.82 -2.50 -16.60
CA ASN A 117 -8.26 -2.56 -16.81
C ASN A 117 -8.92 -3.70 -16.01
N LEU A 118 -8.25 -4.86 -15.89
CA LEU A 118 -8.72 -5.96 -15.07
C LEU A 118 -8.81 -5.55 -13.59
N CYS A 119 -7.82 -4.85 -13.06
CA CYS A 119 -7.87 -4.33 -11.70
C CYS A 119 -9.06 -3.41 -11.48
N LYS A 120 -9.27 -2.43 -12.38
CA LYS A 120 -10.37 -1.47 -12.30
C LYS A 120 -11.76 -2.10 -12.39
N ASN A 121 -11.88 -3.17 -13.17
CA ASN A 121 -13.15 -3.85 -13.41
C ASN A 121 -13.42 -4.99 -12.42
N SER A 122 -12.48 -5.30 -11.53
CA SER A 122 -12.65 -6.32 -10.49
C SER A 122 -13.66 -5.89 -9.44
N LEU A 123 -14.38 -6.84 -8.86
CA LEU A 123 -15.36 -6.60 -7.80
C LEU A 123 -15.02 -7.48 -6.57
N PRO A 124 -14.54 -6.88 -5.44
CA PRO A 124 -14.24 -5.45 -5.27
C PRO A 124 -13.07 -4.97 -6.13
N GLU A 125 -12.99 -3.67 -6.41
CA GLU A 125 -11.91 -3.06 -7.18
C GLU A 125 -10.55 -3.33 -6.52
N ILE A 126 -9.60 -3.78 -7.35
CA ILE A 126 -8.22 -4.01 -6.94
C ILE A 126 -7.42 -2.73 -7.18
N GLY A 127 -6.74 -2.23 -6.16
CA GLY A 127 -5.81 -1.12 -6.29
C GLY A 127 -4.64 -1.51 -7.19
N CYS A 128 -4.20 -0.60 -8.05
CA CYS A 128 -3.17 -0.87 -9.04
C CYS A 128 -2.07 0.19 -8.94
N ALA A 129 -0.91 -0.21 -8.42
CA ALA A 129 0.26 0.63 -8.21
C ALA A 129 1.35 0.29 -9.24
N TRP A 130 1.09 0.62 -10.50
CA TRP A 130 2.04 0.36 -11.58
C TRP A 130 3.06 1.48 -11.75
N THR A 131 4.21 1.17 -12.36
CA THR A 131 5.25 2.12 -12.76
C THR A 131 5.69 1.88 -14.20
N ASN A 132 5.89 2.94 -14.96
CA ASN A 132 6.46 2.93 -16.30
C ASN A 132 7.71 3.83 -16.34
N GLU A 133 8.91 3.32 -16.55
CA GLU A 133 9.23 1.94 -16.97
C GLU A 133 9.47 1.00 -15.78
N ALA A 134 10.09 1.45 -14.68
CA ALA A 134 10.60 0.62 -13.58
C ALA A 134 10.34 1.28 -12.21
N PHE A 135 10.21 0.47 -11.17
CA PHE A 135 9.93 0.90 -9.80
C PHE A 135 10.94 1.92 -9.27
N GLU A 136 12.15 1.91 -9.81
CA GLU A 136 13.20 2.87 -9.51
C GLU A 136 12.81 4.33 -9.82
N LEU A 137 11.84 4.59 -10.71
CA LEU A 137 11.26 5.93 -10.88
C LEU A 137 10.70 6.45 -9.54
N TRP A 138 9.95 5.60 -8.82
CA TRP A 138 9.42 5.97 -7.51
C TRP A 138 10.51 6.37 -6.53
N TYR A 139 11.64 5.66 -6.51
CA TYR A 139 12.79 6.00 -5.70
C TYR A 139 13.41 7.36 -6.08
N LEU A 140 13.57 7.61 -7.38
CA LEU A 140 14.15 8.86 -7.88
C LEU A 140 13.31 10.09 -7.51
N LEU A 141 11.98 9.96 -7.51
CA LEU A 141 11.08 11.05 -7.17
C LEU A 141 11.20 11.51 -5.71
N HIS A 142 11.84 10.77 -4.82
CA HIS A 142 12.16 11.24 -3.47
C HIS A 142 13.20 12.36 -3.45
N PHE A 143 13.96 12.54 -4.53
CA PHE A 143 15.02 13.52 -4.63
C PHE A 143 14.66 14.72 -5.49
N HIS A 144 14.11 14.49 -6.68
CA HIS A 144 13.74 15.55 -7.62
C HIS A 144 12.67 15.10 -8.61
N PHE A 145 12.02 16.10 -9.22
CA PHE A 145 11.09 15.85 -10.32
C PHE A 145 11.82 15.35 -11.56
N TYR A 146 11.33 14.27 -12.15
CA TYR A 146 11.92 13.68 -13.34
C TYR A 146 10.81 13.25 -14.32
N ASN A 147 10.78 13.84 -15.50
CA ASN A 147 9.74 13.61 -16.52
C ASN A 147 10.28 13.18 -17.89
N THR A 148 11.48 12.58 -17.91
CA THR A 148 12.08 12.07 -19.14
C THR A 148 12.06 10.55 -19.12
N ALA A 149 11.55 9.93 -20.20
CA ALA A 149 11.58 8.48 -20.36
C ALA A 149 13.01 7.97 -20.45
N ILE A 150 13.41 7.12 -19.52
CA ILE A 150 14.72 6.46 -19.48
C ILE A 150 14.55 5.01 -19.06
N ASN A 151 15.57 4.19 -19.32
CA ASN A 151 15.59 2.80 -18.91
C ASN A 151 15.96 2.63 -17.42
N ARG A 152 15.72 1.44 -16.89
CA ARG A 152 16.00 1.07 -15.49
C ARG A 152 17.42 1.38 -15.07
N GLU A 153 18.42 1.05 -15.88
CA GLU A 153 19.83 1.27 -15.54
C GLU A 153 20.15 2.75 -15.33
N MET A 154 19.52 3.62 -16.11
CA MET A 154 19.71 5.06 -15.94
C MET A 154 19.05 5.57 -14.65
N TYR A 155 17.88 5.06 -14.28
CA TYR A 155 17.28 5.36 -12.96
C TYR A 155 18.23 4.97 -11.83
N GLN A 156 18.81 3.77 -11.88
CA GLN A 156 19.76 3.29 -10.86
C GLN A 156 20.97 4.22 -10.71
N LYS A 157 21.56 4.65 -11.84
CA LYS A 157 22.67 5.62 -11.83
C LYS A 157 22.27 6.97 -11.23
N LEU A 158 21.07 7.46 -11.52
CA LEU A 158 20.59 8.72 -10.97
C LEU A 158 20.33 8.61 -9.47
N ILE A 159 19.77 7.51 -8.98
CA ILE A 159 19.57 7.23 -7.55
C ILE A 159 20.92 7.17 -6.85
N GLU A 160 21.88 6.43 -7.40
CA GLU A 160 23.24 6.33 -6.87
C GLU A 160 23.89 7.71 -6.78
N GLY A 161 23.81 8.53 -7.84
CA GLY A 161 24.33 9.89 -7.85
C GLY A 161 23.69 10.82 -6.83
N ASN A 162 22.42 10.62 -6.46
CA ASN A 162 21.74 11.38 -5.40
C ASN A 162 22.13 10.90 -4.00
N LEU A 163 22.43 9.62 -3.82
CA LEU A 163 22.77 9.03 -2.52
C LEU A 163 24.25 9.17 -2.16
N LYS A 164 25.18 9.02 -3.11
CA LYS A 164 26.62 9.13 -2.87
C LYS A 164 27.04 10.34 -2.01
N PRO A 165 26.61 11.59 -2.31
CA PRO A 165 27.00 12.74 -1.51
C PRO A 165 26.48 12.73 -0.07
N LYS A 166 25.52 11.84 0.24
CA LYS A 166 24.81 11.81 1.51
C LYS A 166 25.24 10.62 2.38
N VAL A 167 25.50 9.47 1.78
CA VAL A 167 25.81 8.22 2.50
C VAL A 167 27.28 7.79 2.33
N GLY A 168 28.01 8.34 1.36
CA GLY A 168 29.42 8.05 1.09
C GLY A 168 29.69 7.81 -0.39
N GLU A 169 30.86 8.25 -0.85
CA GLU A 169 31.27 8.15 -2.27
C GLU A 169 31.38 6.71 -2.77
N ASP A 170 31.59 5.74 -1.87
CA ASP A 170 31.70 4.32 -2.19
C ASP A 170 30.31 3.63 -2.31
N TYR A 171 29.21 4.37 -2.14
CA TYR A 171 27.89 3.81 -2.29
C TYR A 171 27.64 3.35 -3.73
N GLU A 172 27.15 2.11 -3.87
CA GLU A 172 26.70 1.55 -5.14
C GLU A 172 25.23 1.13 -5.00
N TYR A 173 24.41 1.45 -6.02
CA TYR A 173 23.03 1.02 -6.03
C TYR A 173 22.93 -0.51 -6.04
N GLN A 174 22.19 -1.06 -5.09
CA GLN A 174 21.93 -2.50 -5.03
C GLN A 174 20.47 -2.79 -5.30
N LYS A 175 20.20 -3.46 -6.44
CA LYS A 175 18.88 -4.00 -6.72
C LYS A 175 18.52 -4.97 -5.60
N ASN A 176 17.28 -4.90 -5.10
CA ASN A 176 16.78 -5.73 -4.01
C ASN A 176 17.32 -5.38 -2.61
N SER A 177 17.91 -4.21 -2.42
CA SER A 177 18.32 -3.75 -1.09
C SER A 177 17.11 -3.69 -0.14
N LYS A 178 17.29 -4.21 1.07
CA LYS A 178 16.31 -4.07 2.16
C LYS A 178 16.39 -2.70 2.83
N GLU A 179 17.46 -1.97 2.60
CA GLU A 179 17.76 -0.68 3.24
C GLU A 179 17.25 0.50 2.39
N MET A 180 16.77 0.23 1.15
CA MET A 180 16.41 1.30 0.22
C MET A 180 15.33 2.22 0.79
N TYR A 181 14.29 1.68 1.45
CA TYR A 181 13.27 2.51 2.08
C TYR A 181 13.86 3.46 3.12
N ASP A 182 14.72 2.95 4.00
CA ASP A 182 15.37 3.75 5.06
C ASP A 182 16.30 4.80 4.45
N LEU A 183 17.08 4.45 3.43
CA LEU A 183 17.92 5.40 2.68
C LEU A 183 17.10 6.53 2.06
N LEU A 184 15.95 6.23 1.46
CA LEU A 184 15.06 7.23 0.87
C LEU A 184 14.40 8.09 1.94
N LYS A 185 14.01 7.51 3.08
CA LYS A 185 13.42 8.21 4.22
C LYS A 185 14.40 9.20 4.85
N GLU A 186 15.67 8.79 5.03
CA GLU A 186 16.70 9.60 5.67
C GLU A 186 17.26 10.68 4.73
N ASN A 187 17.36 10.39 3.43
CA ASN A 187 18.09 11.21 2.48
C ASN A 187 17.23 11.86 1.40
N GLY A 188 15.97 11.48 1.29
CA GLY A 188 14.98 12.00 0.34
C GLY A 188 13.78 12.61 1.02
N SER A 189 12.66 12.73 0.29
CA SER A 189 11.40 13.22 0.82
C SER A 189 10.22 12.45 0.23
N LEU A 190 9.47 11.75 1.08
CA LEU A 190 8.26 11.05 0.67
C LEU A 190 7.19 12.03 0.17
N GLU A 191 7.06 13.21 0.80
CA GLU A 191 6.12 14.25 0.38
C GLU A 191 6.43 14.74 -1.04
N LEU A 192 7.71 14.95 -1.35
CA LEU A 192 8.14 15.30 -2.72
C LEU A 192 7.82 14.18 -3.70
N ALA A 193 8.08 12.92 -3.34
CA ALA A 193 7.79 11.78 -4.19
C ALA A 193 6.30 11.70 -4.56
N ILE A 194 5.42 11.83 -3.57
CA ILE A 194 3.95 11.86 -3.80
C ILE A 194 3.58 13.03 -4.71
N ARG A 195 4.05 14.24 -4.42
CA ARG A 195 3.75 15.43 -5.22
C ARG A 195 4.25 15.31 -6.66
N PHE A 196 5.44 14.78 -6.86
CA PHE A 196 6.03 14.62 -8.19
C PHE A 196 5.34 13.50 -8.98
N ALA A 197 4.99 12.40 -8.34
CA ALA A 197 4.21 11.33 -8.97
C ALA A 197 2.81 11.81 -9.39
N THR A 198 2.12 12.58 -8.54
CA THR A 198 0.83 13.22 -8.88
C THR A 198 0.98 14.17 -10.07
N LYS A 199 2.07 14.93 -10.14
CA LYS A 199 2.33 15.82 -11.28
C LYS A 199 2.58 15.03 -12.57
N LEU A 200 3.33 13.92 -12.53
CA LEU A 200 3.52 13.04 -13.69
C LEU A 200 2.21 12.42 -14.14
N GLU A 201 1.37 11.99 -13.20
CA GLU A 201 0.05 11.45 -13.52
C GLU A 201 -0.82 12.47 -14.29
N ALA A 202 -0.82 13.72 -13.85
CA ALA A 202 -1.59 14.80 -14.48
C ALA A 202 -1.15 15.08 -15.93
N GLU A 203 0.10 14.81 -16.32
CA GLU A 203 0.59 14.98 -17.70
C GLU A 203 -0.11 14.01 -18.68
N PHE A 204 -0.71 12.93 -18.18
CA PHE A 204 -1.41 11.92 -18.96
C PHE A 204 -2.93 11.88 -18.72
N GLU A 205 -3.49 12.93 -18.10
CA GLU A 205 -4.92 12.98 -17.80
C GLU A 205 -5.77 12.81 -19.08
N GLY A 206 -6.81 11.98 -18.97
CA GLY A 206 -7.71 11.68 -20.09
C GLY A 206 -7.17 10.71 -21.14
N ARG A 207 -5.95 10.18 -20.97
CA ARG A 207 -5.39 9.14 -21.83
C ARG A 207 -5.55 7.77 -21.18
N PHE A 208 -5.86 6.75 -21.99
CA PHE A 208 -6.15 5.39 -21.50
C PHE A 208 -5.13 4.34 -21.99
N ASP A 209 -4.15 4.74 -22.76
CA ASP A 209 -3.03 3.92 -23.17
C ASP A 209 -1.90 4.04 -22.16
N PHE A 210 -2.07 3.36 -21.03
CA PHE A 210 -1.17 3.46 -19.87
C PHE A 210 0.26 3.00 -20.18
N ALA A 211 0.42 2.07 -21.13
CA ALA A 211 1.73 1.61 -21.56
C ALA A 211 2.59 2.71 -22.18
N ASN A 212 1.98 3.78 -22.67
CA ASN A 212 2.64 4.97 -23.21
C ASN A 212 2.74 6.14 -22.21
N HIS A 213 2.30 5.95 -20.96
CA HIS A 213 2.52 6.93 -19.89
C HIS A 213 3.95 6.77 -19.33
N ASN A 214 4.95 7.27 -20.01
CA ASN A 214 6.36 7.13 -19.62
C ASN A 214 7.08 8.50 -19.61
N PRO A 215 7.61 8.93 -18.43
CA PRO A 215 7.55 8.24 -17.13
C PRO A 215 6.25 8.50 -16.37
N SER A 216 5.75 7.51 -15.66
CA SER A 216 4.62 7.66 -14.72
C SER A 216 4.63 6.57 -13.66
N THR A 217 4.10 6.85 -12.47
CA THR A 217 3.92 5.86 -11.41
C THR A 217 2.63 6.10 -10.65
N LYS A 218 1.98 5.02 -10.21
CA LYS A 218 0.79 5.03 -9.35
C LYS A 218 1.08 4.54 -7.93
N VAL A 219 2.34 4.29 -7.61
CA VAL A 219 2.78 3.86 -6.27
C VAL A 219 2.36 4.86 -5.19
N HIS A 220 2.33 6.14 -5.50
CA HIS A 220 1.92 7.19 -4.58
C HIS A 220 0.48 7.03 -4.06
N HIS A 221 -0.44 6.42 -4.80
CA HIS A 221 -1.79 6.16 -4.34
C HIS A 221 -1.82 5.09 -3.23
N LEU A 222 -1.08 3.99 -3.42
CA LEU A 222 -0.93 2.96 -2.39
C LEU A 222 -0.27 3.54 -1.13
N VAL A 223 0.82 4.28 -1.30
CA VAL A 223 1.54 4.89 -0.18
C VAL A 223 0.66 5.89 0.58
N ALA A 224 -0.06 6.76 -0.14
CA ALA A 224 -0.98 7.72 0.48
C ALA A 224 -2.13 7.02 1.22
N GLU A 225 -2.69 5.92 0.69
CA GLU A 225 -3.71 5.14 1.38
C GLU A 225 -3.16 4.53 2.68
N LEU A 226 -1.95 3.94 2.64
CA LEU A 226 -1.34 3.34 3.85
C LEU A 226 -1.08 4.38 4.95
N PHE A 227 -0.55 5.55 4.62
CA PHE A 227 -0.34 6.62 5.59
C PHE A 227 -1.64 7.29 6.04
N GLY A 228 -2.68 7.32 5.19
CA GLY A 228 -4.01 7.83 5.51
C GLY A 228 -4.83 6.93 6.46
N LEU A 229 -4.41 5.67 6.70
CA LEU A 229 -5.14 4.73 7.55
C LEU A 229 -5.35 5.21 8.98
N GLU A 230 -4.42 5.97 9.55
CA GLU A 230 -4.56 6.51 10.91
C GLU A 230 -5.74 7.48 11.03
N GLU A 231 -5.91 8.37 10.04
CA GLU A 231 -7.02 9.32 10.02
C GLU A 231 -8.37 8.63 9.77
N LEU A 232 -8.38 7.62 8.89
CA LEU A 232 -9.57 6.81 8.64
C LEU A 232 -10.04 6.09 9.89
N LEU A 233 -9.13 5.49 10.64
CA LEU A 233 -9.44 4.79 11.88
C LEU A 233 -9.97 5.75 12.96
N LYS A 234 -9.41 6.96 13.07
CA LYS A 234 -9.90 8.00 13.99
C LYS A 234 -11.34 8.42 13.65
N LYS A 235 -11.65 8.67 12.38
CA LYS A 235 -13.00 9.02 11.92
C LYS A 235 -14.01 7.91 12.19
N GLU A 236 -13.67 6.65 11.91
CA GLU A 236 -14.56 5.52 12.18
C GLU A 236 -14.88 5.34 13.68
N ASP A 237 -13.92 5.66 14.56
CA ASP A 237 -14.13 5.59 16.01
C ASP A 237 -14.98 6.76 16.52
N GLU A 238 -14.84 7.95 15.94
CA GLU A 238 -15.67 9.12 16.24
C GLU A 238 -17.13 8.89 15.81
N ASP A 239 -17.38 8.36 14.62
CA ASP A 239 -18.71 8.03 14.10
C ASP A 239 -19.41 6.99 14.96
N LYS A 240 -18.67 5.97 15.46
CA LYS A 240 -19.19 4.95 16.37
C LYS A 240 -19.50 5.48 17.78
N ALA A 241 -18.84 6.56 18.19
CA ALA A 241 -19.08 7.19 19.49
C ALA A 241 -20.28 8.15 19.47
N SER A 242 -20.68 8.61 18.28
CA SER A 242 -21.74 9.59 18.05
C SER A 242 -23.11 8.96 17.71
N GLY A 243 -23.18 7.66 17.45
CA GLY A 243 -24.40 6.89 17.13
C GLY A 243 -24.73 5.87 18.24
#